data_379515ff32e44f0b2b97f4cd9e38a5bf
#
_entry.id   379515ff32e44f0b2b97f4cd9e38a5bf
#
_cell.length_a   1.000
_cell.length_b   1.000
_cell.length_c   1.000
_cell.angle_alpha   90.00
_cell.angle_beta   90.00
_cell.angle_gamma   90.00
#
_symmetry.space_group_name_H-M   'P 1'
#
loop_
_entity.id
_entity.type
_entity.pdbx_description
1 polymer ?
#
loop_
_entity_poly.entity_id
_entity_poly.type
_entity_poly.pdbx_seq_one_letter_code
_entity_poly.pdbx_strand_id
1 'polypeptide(L)'
;IVSGSPPASGGVALIDALNILEGYDLNAVDKVTRTHLIVEAMRRVHRDRAVYLGDPDFVQVPVARLIDPDYAAGQRASIRMDRATPSDMLPGVDAPSPGPSTTHFSVIDAKGNMVAATITLNFFFGSGLMIPDTGILLNNQMDDFSAKPGVPNGFQLIGGDANAIAAKKRPLSSSTPTFVMAPKGTMILGTPGGSYIIGMVLQGTINFMDG
;
A
#
# COMPACT_ATOMS: atom_id res chain seq x y z
N ILE A 1 -8.40 6.72 -11.47
CA ILE A 1 -7.97 5.54 -10.70
C ILE A 1 -8.98 5.29 -9.59
N VAL A 2 -9.40 4.03 -9.41
CA VAL A 2 -10.24 3.57 -8.31
C VAL A 2 -9.49 2.47 -7.58
N SER A 3 -9.32 2.57 -6.27
CA SER A 3 -8.59 1.60 -5.46
C SER A 3 -9.21 1.44 -4.07
N GLY A 4 -8.67 0.51 -3.27
CA GLY A 4 -9.20 0.16 -1.95
C GLY A 4 -9.17 1.32 -0.95
N SER A 5 -10.27 1.49 -0.21
CA SER A 5 -10.37 2.47 0.88
C SER A 5 -9.87 1.89 2.22
N PRO A 6 -9.51 2.71 3.21
CA PRO A 6 -9.16 2.22 4.55
C PRO A 6 -10.23 1.27 5.14
N PRO A 7 -9.82 0.23 5.88
CA PRO A 7 -8.47 -0.06 6.35
C PRO A 7 -7.54 -0.74 5.32
N ALA A 8 -7.96 -0.97 4.06
CA ALA A 8 -7.03 -1.31 2.99
C ALA A 8 -6.23 -0.05 2.62
N SER A 9 -5.00 0.06 3.08
CA SER A 9 -4.21 1.29 2.98
C SER A 9 -3.69 1.58 1.57
N GLY A 10 -3.71 0.57 0.70
CA GLY A 10 -3.03 0.65 -0.58
C GLY A 10 -3.58 1.71 -1.52
N GLY A 11 -4.90 1.96 -1.52
CA GLY A 11 -5.51 2.97 -2.39
C GLY A 11 -5.07 4.39 -2.05
N VAL A 12 -5.12 4.77 -0.78
CA VAL A 12 -4.65 6.09 -0.32
C VAL A 12 -3.16 6.25 -0.61
N ALA A 13 -2.37 5.23 -0.27
CA ALA A 13 -0.93 5.22 -0.49
C ALA A 13 -0.55 5.32 -1.99
N LEU A 14 -1.28 4.63 -2.86
CA LEU A 14 -1.08 4.69 -4.31
C LEU A 14 -1.35 6.08 -4.87
N ILE A 15 -2.50 6.68 -4.48
CA ILE A 15 -2.89 8.00 -4.99
C ILE A 15 -1.91 9.07 -4.50
N ASP A 16 -1.52 9.04 -3.23
CA ASP A 16 -0.52 9.97 -2.67
C ASP A 16 0.82 9.84 -3.41
N ALA A 17 1.31 8.61 -3.63
CA ALA A 17 2.55 8.38 -4.39
C ALA A 17 2.47 8.92 -5.82
N LEU A 18 1.36 8.73 -6.51
CA LEU A 18 1.15 9.25 -7.86
C LEU A 18 1.10 10.78 -7.86
N ASN A 19 0.41 11.40 -6.90
CA ASN A 19 0.38 12.86 -6.76
C ASN A 19 1.76 13.45 -6.46
N ILE A 20 2.60 12.78 -5.65
CA ILE A 20 3.99 13.18 -5.45
C ILE A 20 4.77 13.12 -6.77
N LEU A 21 4.61 12.03 -7.53
CA LEU A 21 5.35 11.79 -8.76
C LEU A 21 4.87 12.63 -9.95
N GLU A 22 3.62 13.11 -9.94
CA GLU A 22 3.03 13.94 -11.03
C GLU A 22 3.85 15.19 -11.34
N GLY A 23 4.59 15.71 -10.36
CA GLY A 23 5.47 16.87 -10.56
C GLY A 23 6.77 16.59 -11.31
N TYR A 24 7.02 15.36 -11.73
CA TYR A 24 8.22 14.94 -12.45
C TYR A 24 7.88 14.30 -13.78
N ASP A 25 8.60 14.63 -14.83
CA ASP A 25 8.57 13.86 -16.07
C ASP A 25 9.47 12.63 -15.93
N LEU A 26 8.86 11.52 -15.51
CA LEU A 26 9.57 10.25 -15.27
C LEU A 26 10.16 9.64 -16.55
N ASN A 27 9.71 10.06 -17.74
CA ASN A 27 10.22 9.59 -19.01
C ASN A 27 11.41 10.43 -19.50
N ALA A 28 11.55 11.67 -19.01
CA ALA A 28 12.66 12.56 -19.35
C ALA A 28 13.91 12.34 -18.50
N VAL A 29 13.84 11.56 -17.43
CA VAL A 29 14.98 11.31 -16.53
C VAL A 29 15.60 9.94 -16.78
N ASP A 30 16.90 9.78 -16.41
CA ASP A 30 17.57 8.50 -16.47
C ASP A 30 16.98 7.48 -15.47
N LYS A 31 17.31 6.18 -15.67
CA LYS A 31 16.77 5.09 -14.86
C LYS A 31 17.10 5.22 -13.36
N VAL A 32 18.26 5.74 -13.02
CA VAL A 32 18.68 5.89 -11.60
C VAL A 32 17.85 6.98 -10.94
N THR A 33 17.73 8.13 -11.58
CA THR A 33 16.90 9.25 -11.12
C THR A 33 15.42 8.84 -11.01
N ARG A 34 14.89 8.14 -12.02
CA ARG A 34 13.53 7.61 -11.97
C ARG A 34 13.31 6.69 -10.76
N THR A 35 14.24 5.77 -10.52
CA THR A 35 14.17 4.86 -9.38
C THR A 35 14.26 5.64 -8.06
N HIS A 36 15.16 6.61 -7.97
CA HIS A 36 15.28 7.48 -6.81
C HIS A 36 13.98 8.19 -6.46
N LEU A 37 13.33 8.81 -7.45
CA LEU A 37 12.06 9.52 -7.26
C LEU A 37 10.93 8.60 -6.78
N ILE A 38 10.81 7.41 -7.38
CA ILE A 38 9.81 6.41 -6.97
C ILE A 38 10.06 5.96 -5.53
N VAL A 39 11.31 5.68 -5.16
CA VAL A 39 11.67 5.28 -3.79
C VAL A 39 11.39 6.40 -2.79
N GLU A 40 11.76 7.64 -3.10
CA GLU A 40 11.52 8.79 -2.23
C GLU A 40 10.02 9.06 -2.02
N ALA A 41 9.19 8.92 -3.07
CA ALA A 41 7.74 9.01 -2.96
C ALA A 41 7.21 7.88 -2.05
N MET A 42 7.60 6.63 -2.30
CA MET A 42 7.17 5.49 -1.49
C MET A 42 7.54 5.61 -0.02
N ARG A 43 8.71 6.15 0.30
CA ARG A 43 9.15 6.35 1.70
C ARG A 43 8.25 7.33 2.43
N ARG A 44 7.82 8.42 1.79
CA ARG A 44 6.89 9.40 2.37
C ARG A 44 5.52 8.81 2.60
N VAL A 45 5.02 8.10 1.61
CA VAL A 45 3.74 7.40 1.68
C VAL A 45 3.72 6.33 2.78
N HIS A 46 4.79 5.55 2.94
CA HIS A 46 4.88 4.57 4.02
C HIS A 46 4.97 5.23 5.41
N ARG A 47 5.64 6.38 5.52
CA ARG A 47 5.59 7.19 6.74
C ARG A 47 4.16 7.61 7.07
N ASP A 48 3.43 8.14 6.09
CA ASP A 48 2.06 8.60 6.30
C ASP A 48 1.11 7.43 6.60
N ARG A 49 1.34 6.29 5.96
CA ARG A 49 0.66 5.04 6.30
C ARG A 49 0.86 4.68 7.78
N ALA A 50 2.10 4.73 8.26
CA ALA A 50 2.45 4.38 9.64
C ALA A 50 1.80 5.32 10.67
N VAL A 51 1.69 6.60 10.34
CA VAL A 51 1.20 7.64 11.28
C VAL A 51 -0.32 7.76 11.26
N TYR A 52 -0.95 7.73 10.08
CA TYR A 52 -2.34 8.17 9.92
C TYR A 52 -3.32 7.07 9.59
N LEU A 53 -2.88 5.93 9.02
CA LEU A 53 -3.82 4.95 8.52
C LEU A 53 -4.19 3.89 9.57
N GLY A 54 -5.47 3.56 9.59
CA GLY A 54 -6.08 2.57 10.47
C GLY A 54 -7.52 2.34 10.08
N ASP A 55 -8.29 1.70 10.97
CA ASP A 55 -9.72 1.46 10.75
C ASP A 55 -10.50 2.76 10.96
N PRO A 56 -11.18 3.30 9.91
CA PRO A 56 -11.91 4.57 10.00
C PRO A 56 -13.12 4.54 10.96
N ASP A 57 -13.57 3.36 11.37
CA ASP A 57 -14.63 3.24 12.38
C ASP A 57 -14.09 3.50 13.81
N PHE A 58 -12.77 3.53 13.99
CA PHE A 58 -12.09 3.70 15.27
C PHE A 58 -11.20 4.94 15.35
N VAL A 59 -10.65 5.38 14.20
CA VAL A 59 -9.75 6.53 14.14
C VAL A 59 -10.12 7.45 12.98
N GLN A 60 -9.92 8.74 13.15
CA GLN A 60 -10.10 9.69 12.06
C GLN A 60 -8.93 9.58 11.07
N VAL A 61 -9.15 8.88 9.95
CA VAL A 61 -8.18 8.78 8.87
C VAL A 61 -8.32 10.01 7.95
N PRO A 62 -7.31 10.86 7.80
CA PRO A 62 -7.40 12.10 7.02
C PRO A 62 -7.24 11.84 5.51
N VAL A 63 -8.10 10.98 4.94
CA VAL A 63 -8.00 10.55 3.52
C VAL A 63 -7.95 11.75 2.58
N ALA A 64 -8.88 12.72 2.73
CA ALA A 64 -8.94 13.89 1.85
C ALA A 64 -7.62 14.67 1.83
N ARG A 65 -6.94 14.80 2.98
CA ARG A 65 -5.63 15.44 3.06
C ARG A 65 -4.55 14.62 2.39
N LEU A 66 -4.50 13.30 2.64
CA LEU A 66 -3.43 12.44 2.14
C LEU A 66 -3.44 12.27 0.61
N ILE A 67 -4.61 12.43 -0.02
CA ILE A 67 -4.74 12.39 -1.48
C ILE A 67 -4.79 13.78 -2.12
N ASP A 68 -4.58 14.85 -1.34
CA ASP A 68 -4.62 16.23 -1.80
C ASP A 68 -3.35 16.57 -2.61
N PRO A 69 -3.47 17.13 -3.82
CA PRO A 69 -2.30 17.51 -4.63
C PRO A 69 -1.38 18.52 -3.96
N ASP A 70 -1.92 19.46 -3.16
CA ASP A 70 -1.11 20.46 -2.47
C ASP A 70 -0.31 19.82 -1.32
N TYR A 71 -0.88 18.84 -0.62
CA TYR A 71 -0.16 18.03 0.34
C TYR A 71 0.99 17.27 -0.30
N ALA A 72 0.73 16.61 -1.42
CA ALA A 72 1.74 15.90 -2.19
C ALA A 72 2.83 16.84 -2.75
N ALA A 73 2.48 18.07 -3.16
CA ALA A 73 3.44 19.09 -3.57
C ALA A 73 4.39 19.46 -2.41
N GLY A 74 3.87 19.58 -1.19
CA GLY A 74 4.68 19.81 0.02
C GLY A 74 5.65 18.66 0.28
N GLN A 75 5.22 17.41 0.15
CA GLN A 75 6.07 16.23 0.27
C GLN A 75 7.16 16.21 -0.82
N ARG A 76 6.78 16.46 -2.07
CA ARG A 76 7.68 16.54 -3.23
C ARG A 76 8.78 17.58 -3.03
N ALA A 77 8.46 18.76 -2.49
CA ALA A 77 9.43 19.83 -2.22
C ALA A 77 10.54 19.40 -1.25
N SER A 78 10.33 18.37 -0.46
CA SER A 78 11.33 17.81 0.46
C SER A 78 12.27 16.78 -0.17
N ILE A 79 12.02 16.34 -1.41
CA ILE A 79 12.85 15.38 -2.14
C ILE A 79 14.10 16.08 -2.66
N ARG A 80 15.27 15.52 -2.38
CA ARG A 80 16.55 16.00 -2.85
C ARG A 80 17.01 15.14 -4.02
N MET A 81 17.36 15.79 -5.14
CA MET A 81 17.79 15.08 -6.35
C MET A 81 19.21 14.51 -6.24
N ASP A 82 20.01 15.07 -5.35
CA ASP A 82 21.43 14.76 -5.17
C ASP A 82 21.71 13.68 -4.11
N ARG A 83 20.70 13.30 -3.33
CA ARG A 83 20.87 12.32 -2.22
C ARG A 83 19.54 11.76 -1.74
N ALA A 84 19.60 10.56 -1.17
CA ALA A 84 18.46 9.96 -0.47
C ALA A 84 18.15 10.70 0.83
N THR A 85 16.88 10.80 1.19
CA THR A 85 16.46 11.28 2.52
C THR A 85 16.92 10.27 3.58
N PRO A 86 17.57 10.68 4.67
CA PRO A 86 17.92 9.78 5.77
C PRO A 86 16.69 9.07 6.37
N SER A 87 16.83 7.79 6.72
CA SER A 87 15.70 6.97 7.20
C SER A 87 15.15 7.43 8.55
N ASP A 88 15.98 7.99 9.41
CA ASP A 88 15.60 8.58 10.69
C ASP A 88 14.69 9.82 10.55
N MET A 89 14.75 10.50 9.40
CA MET A 89 13.84 11.60 9.07
C MET A 89 12.47 11.13 8.55
N LEU A 90 12.33 9.87 8.21
CA LEU A 90 11.11 9.22 7.71
C LEU A 90 10.88 7.89 8.46
N PRO A 91 10.58 7.93 9.76
CA PRO A 91 10.35 6.70 10.54
C PRO A 91 9.17 5.91 10.00
N GLY A 92 9.26 4.58 10.04
CA GLY A 92 8.17 3.68 9.65
C GLY A 92 8.50 2.69 8.54
N VAL A 93 9.76 2.67 8.05
CA VAL A 93 10.18 1.72 7.01
C VAL A 93 11.54 1.13 7.38
N ASP A 94 11.56 -0.09 7.90
CA ASP A 94 12.80 -0.85 8.11
C ASP A 94 12.61 -2.33 7.73
N ALA A 95 13.60 -2.87 6.99
CA ALA A 95 13.93 -4.25 6.71
C ALA A 95 13.06 -5.03 5.67
N PRO A 96 13.63 -6.08 5.05
CA PRO A 96 12.93 -6.90 4.07
C PRO A 96 11.81 -7.73 4.70
N SER A 97 10.64 -7.73 4.04
CA SER A 97 9.47 -8.52 4.42
C SER A 97 9.67 -10.00 4.07
N PRO A 98 9.12 -10.93 4.86
CA PRO A 98 8.95 -12.31 4.42
C PRO A 98 8.13 -12.38 3.13
N GLY A 99 8.41 -13.36 2.28
CA GLY A 99 7.88 -13.51 0.92
C GLY A 99 6.35 -13.51 0.80
N PRO A 100 5.81 -13.47 -0.42
CA PRO A 100 4.40 -13.29 -0.71
C PRO A 100 3.57 -14.50 -0.24
N SER A 101 2.50 -14.25 0.50
CA SER A 101 1.52 -15.24 0.96
C SER A 101 0.08 -14.84 0.68
N THR A 102 -0.11 -13.96 -0.29
CA THR A 102 -1.37 -13.36 -0.72
C THR A 102 -1.68 -13.80 -2.14
N THR A 103 -2.94 -13.77 -2.55
CA THR A 103 -3.37 -14.02 -3.92
C THR A 103 -4.19 -12.84 -4.42
N HIS A 104 -4.00 -12.47 -5.68
CA HIS A 104 -4.84 -11.49 -6.36
C HIS A 104 -5.43 -12.09 -7.63
N PHE A 105 -6.67 -11.75 -7.93
CA PHE A 105 -7.30 -12.05 -9.21
C PHE A 105 -8.15 -10.88 -9.70
N SER A 106 -8.19 -10.74 -11.02
CA SER A 106 -9.00 -9.74 -11.73
C SER A 106 -9.97 -10.47 -12.66
N VAL A 107 -11.21 -10.02 -12.70
CA VAL A 107 -12.25 -10.60 -13.54
C VAL A 107 -12.97 -9.50 -14.30
N ILE A 108 -13.29 -9.75 -15.56
CA ILE A 108 -14.18 -8.93 -16.36
C ILE A 108 -15.21 -9.85 -17.05
N ASP A 109 -16.46 -9.51 -16.99
CA ASP A 109 -17.52 -10.25 -17.67
C ASP A 109 -17.82 -9.68 -19.06
N ALA A 110 -18.66 -10.39 -19.83
CA ALA A 110 -19.06 -9.97 -21.17
C ALA A 110 -19.88 -8.66 -21.19
N LYS A 111 -20.38 -8.19 -20.05
CA LYS A 111 -21.11 -6.93 -19.89
C LYS A 111 -20.22 -5.77 -19.47
N GLY A 112 -18.90 -6.04 -19.23
CA GLY A 112 -17.95 -5.05 -18.78
C GLY A 112 -17.96 -4.83 -17.25
N ASN A 113 -18.63 -5.67 -16.46
CA ASN A 113 -18.49 -5.63 -15.00
C ASN A 113 -17.09 -6.12 -14.62
N MET A 114 -16.46 -5.44 -13.67
CA MET A 114 -15.06 -5.67 -13.29
C MET A 114 -14.93 -5.94 -11.80
N VAL A 115 -14.08 -6.90 -11.45
CA VAL A 115 -13.70 -7.21 -10.06
C VAL A 115 -12.20 -7.28 -9.96
N ALA A 116 -11.64 -6.64 -8.93
CA ALA A 116 -10.27 -6.79 -8.48
C ALA A 116 -10.30 -7.28 -7.03
N ALA A 117 -9.81 -8.48 -6.76
CA ALA A 117 -9.89 -9.07 -5.43
C ALA A 117 -8.53 -9.56 -4.96
N THR A 118 -8.16 -9.14 -3.75
CA THR A 118 -6.96 -9.59 -3.04
C THR A 118 -7.41 -10.40 -1.82
N ILE A 119 -6.96 -11.65 -1.73
CA ILE A 119 -7.34 -12.61 -0.69
C ILE A 119 -6.07 -13.12 -0.02
N THR A 120 -6.08 -13.21 1.31
CA THR A 120 -4.93 -13.66 2.07
C THR A 120 -5.34 -14.32 3.40
N LEU A 121 -4.49 -15.21 3.88
CA LEU A 121 -4.49 -15.67 5.27
C LEU A 121 -3.46 -14.91 6.12
N ASN A 122 -2.81 -13.89 5.56
CA ASN A 122 -1.68 -13.11 6.02
C ASN A 122 -0.35 -13.83 5.74
N PHE A 123 0.04 -14.85 6.50
CA PHE A 123 1.20 -15.71 6.19
C PHE A 123 0.80 -17.00 5.47
N PHE A 124 1.79 -17.73 4.94
CA PHE A 124 1.58 -19.09 4.43
C PHE A 124 0.93 -19.94 5.53
N PHE A 125 -0.19 -20.59 5.19
CA PHE A 125 -1.02 -21.34 6.12
C PHE A 125 -1.58 -20.54 7.31
N GLY A 126 -1.56 -19.19 7.23
CA GLY A 126 -2.11 -18.30 8.26
C GLY A 126 -1.51 -18.54 9.64
N SER A 127 -2.35 -18.87 10.62
CA SER A 127 -1.93 -19.23 11.99
C SER A 127 -1.35 -20.66 12.11
N GLY A 128 -1.37 -21.44 11.03
CA GLY A 128 -1.05 -22.87 11.08
C GLY A 128 -2.11 -23.75 11.77
N LEU A 129 -3.23 -23.16 12.17
CA LEU A 129 -4.35 -23.87 12.80
C LEU A 129 -5.44 -24.17 11.78
N MET A 130 -5.93 -25.37 11.79
CA MET A 130 -7.07 -25.82 10.99
C MET A 130 -8.26 -26.14 11.92
N ILE A 131 -9.45 -25.71 11.53
CA ILE A 131 -10.66 -26.09 12.27
C ILE A 131 -10.89 -27.58 12.05
N PRO A 132 -11.00 -28.41 13.12
CA PRO A 132 -11.22 -29.83 13.00
C PRO A 132 -12.40 -30.15 12.07
N ASP A 133 -12.26 -31.20 11.27
CA ASP A 133 -13.27 -31.78 10.37
C ASP A 133 -13.78 -30.81 9.24
N THR A 134 -13.19 -29.62 9.06
CA THR A 134 -13.65 -28.66 8.05
C THR A 134 -12.66 -28.45 6.89
N GLY A 135 -11.36 -28.68 7.11
CA GLY A 135 -10.31 -28.33 6.16
C GLY A 135 -10.03 -26.83 6.08
N ILE A 136 -10.66 -25.99 6.92
CA ILE A 136 -10.49 -24.54 6.92
C ILE A 136 -9.28 -24.15 7.75
N LEU A 137 -8.29 -23.50 7.11
CA LEU A 137 -7.16 -22.89 7.77
C LEU A 137 -7.54 -21.50 8.32
N LEU A 138 -7.15 -21.21 9.55
CA LEU A 138 -7.36 -19.91 10.17
C LEU A 138 -6.26 -18.93 9.76
N ASN A 139 -6.64 -17.68 9.49
CA ASN A 139 -5.69 -16.61 9.22
C ASN A 139 -4.92 -16.19 10.48
N ASN A 140 -3.85 -15.40 10.29
CA ASN A 140 -3.15 -14.70 11.36
C ASN A 140 -3.13 -13.18 11.15
N GLN A 141 -4.22 -12.61 10.64
CA GLN A 141 -4.37 -11.18 10.33
C GLN A 141 -4.19 -10.26 11.55
N MET A 142 -4.24 -10.80 12.77
CA MET A 142 -3.95 -10.02 13.98
C MET A 142 -2.53 -9.43 13.97
N ASP A 143 -1.59 -10.02 13.23
CA ASP A 143 -0.24 -9.50 13.05
C ASP A 143 -0.19 -8.20 12.23
N ASP A 144 -1.22 -7.91 11.43
CA ASP A 144 -1.30 -6.67 10.68
C ASP A 144 -1.57 -5.44 11.58
N PHE A 145 -2.01 -5.64 12.82
CA PHE A 145 -2.07 -4.56 13.80
C PHE A 145 -0.69 -4.11 14.29
N SER A 146 -0.64 -2.88 14.78
CA SER A 146 0.45 -2.41 15.63
C SER A 146 0.22 -2.98 17.03
N ALA A 147 0.65 -4.24 17.26
CA ALA A 147 0.52 -4.88 18.57
C ALA A 147 1.26 -4.10 19.66
N LYS A 148 2.38 -3.47 19.27
CA LYS A 148 3.11 -2.48 20.06
C LYS A 148 3.49 -1.31 19.12
N PRO A 149 2.86 -0.13 19.25
CA PRO A 149 3.18 1.03 18.43
C PRO A 149 4.68 1.35 18.43
N GLY A 150 5.24 1.64 17.25
CA GLY A 150 6.66 1.88 17.06
C GLY A 150 7.54 0.62 16.94
N VAL A 151 6.96 -0.58 17.00
CA VAL A 151 7.67 -1.85 16.80
C VAL A 151 7.20 -2.52 15.51
N PRO A 152 8.10 -3.09 14.70
CA PRO A 152 7.75 -3.79 13.48
C PRO A 152 6.81 -4.98 13.72
N ASN A 153 5.84 -5.19 12.83
CA ASN A 153 5.05 -6.42 12.75
C ASN A 153 5.79 -7.51 11.95
N GLY A 154 5.16 -8.64 11.68
CA GLY A 154 5.76 -9.74 10.91
C GLY A 154 6.14 -9.38 9.47
N PHE A 155 5.55 -8.33 8.89
CA PHE A 155 5.95 -7.76 7.60
C PHE A 155 6.98 -6.63 7.71
N GLN A 156 7.57 -6.45 8.88
CA GLN A 156 8.54 -5.39 9.18
C GLN A 156 7.94 -3.96 9.00
N LEU A 157 6.62 -3.84 9.02
CA LEU A 157 5.95 -2.55 8.99
C LEU A 157 5.82 -2.00 10.41
N ILE A 158 6.33 -0.78 10.59
CA ILE A 158 6.13 -0.03 11.84
C ILE A 158 4.82 0.73 11.71
N GLY A 159 3.93 0.58 12.67
CA GLY A 159 2.68 1.32 12.76
C GLY A 159 2.57 2.09 14.07
N GLY A 160 1.76 3.13 14.05
CA GLY A 160 1.44 3.95 15.21
C GLY A 160 0.15 3.52 15.91
N ASP A 161 -0.32 4.38 16.82
CA ASP A 161 -1.56 4.18 17.60
C ASP A 161 -2.81 4.07 16.73
N ALA A 162 -2.82 4.70 15.54
CA ALA A 162 -3.93 4.62 14.61
C ALA A 162 -4.30 3.17 14.25
N ASN A 163 -3.30 2.27 14.17
CA ASN A 163 -3.48 0.85 13.91
C ASN A 163 -3.27 -0.02 15.16
N ALA A 164 -3.32 0.54 16.36
CA ALA A 164 -3.26 -0.25 17.59
C ALA A 164 -4.46 -1.21 17.70
N ILE A 165 -4.23 -2.36 18.33
CA ILE A 165 -5.23 -3.42 18.46
C ILE A 165 -6.40 -2.96 19.35
N ALA A 166 -7.63 -3.25 18.94
CA ALA A 166 -8.83 -3.03 19.74
C ALA A 166 -9.90 -4.07 19.38
N ALA A 167 -10.84 -4.31 20.31
CA ALA A 167 -11.94 -5.23 20.07
C ALA A 167 -12.81 -4.73 18.89
N LYS A 168 -13.16 -5.63 17.97
CA LYS A 168 -13.96 -5.38 16.75
C LYS A 168 -13.28 -4.49 15.70
N LYS A 169 -12.07 -4.02 15.92
CA LYS A 169 -11.29 -3.23 14.97
C LYS A 169 -10.73 -4.12 13.87
N ARG A 170 -10.71 -3.59 12.65
CA ARG A 170 -10.08 -4.22 11.49
C ARG A 170 -8.60 -3.79 11.41
N PRO A 171 -7.67 -4.72 11.14
CA PRO A 171 -6.27 -4.36 10.98
C PRO A 171 -6.03 -3.60 9.67
N LEU A 172 -4.97 -2.82 9.64
CA LEU A 172 -4.51 -2.09 8.45
C LEU A 172 -3.88 -3.06 7.45
N SER A 173 -4.45 -3.16 6.25
CA SER A 173 -3.94 -4.02 5.18
C SER A 173 -3.16 -3.22 4.13
N SER A 174 -2.16 -3.84 3.49
CA SER A 174 -1.47 -3.29 2.32
C SER A 174 -2.13 -3.67 0.98
N SER A 175 -3.27 -4.36 1.00
CA SER A 175 -4.01 -4.72 -0.21
C SER A 175 -4.33 -3.49 -1.05
N THR A 176 -4.08 -3.60 -2.36
CA THR A 176 -4.21 -2.50 -3.32
C THR A 176 -4.93 -2.97 -4.60
N PRO A 177 -6.14 -3.57 -4.50
CA PRO A 177 -6.91 -3.86 -5.70
C PRO A 177 -7.25 -2.55 -6.41
N THR A 178 -6.92 -2.43 -7.70
CA THR A 178 -6.94 -1.15 -8.41
C THR A 178 -7.49 -1.28 -9.82
N PHE A 179 -8.29 -0.29 -10.21
CA PHE A 179 -8.72 -0.04 -11.59
C PHE A 179 -8.09 1.26 -12.08
N VAL A 180 -7.41 1.20 -13.22
CA VAL A 180 -6.88 2.36 -13.93
C VAL A 180 -7.62 2.49 -15.25
N MET A 181 -8.44 3.52 -15.38
CA MET A 181 -9.20 3.81 -16.60
C MET A 181 -8.51 4.94 -17.35
N ALA A 182 -8.10 4.69 -18.59
CA ALA A 182 -7.44 5.63 -19.48
C ALA A 182 -8.06 5.55 -20.90
N PRO A 183 -7.82 6.55 -21.78
CA PRO A 183 -8.32 6.50 -23.16
C PRO A 183 -7.87 5.25 -23.94
N LYS A 184 -6.71 4.71 -23.63
CA LYS A 184 -6.16 3.48 -24.24
C LYS A 184 -6.76 2.18 -23.70
N GLY A 185 -7.58 2.25 -22.65
CA GLY A 185 -8.24 1.08 -22.06
C GLY A 185 -8.26 1.10 -20.54
N THR A 186 -8.78 0.02 -19.97
CA THR A 186 -8.84 -0.18 -18.53
C THR A 186 -7.88 -1.30 -18.11
N MET A 187 -7.02 -1.00 -17.14
CA MET A 187 -6.21 -1.99 -16.46
C MET A 187 -6.83 -2.33 -15.10
N ILE A 188 -6.93 -3.62 -14.80
CA ILE A 188 -7.34 -4.14 -13.49
C ILE A 188 -6.12 -4.84 -12.91
N LEU A 189 -5.65 -4.39 -11.77
CA LEU A 189 -4.44 -4.96 -11.17
C LEU A 189 -4.49 -5.04 -9.65
N GLY A 190 -3.66 -5.88 -9.15
CA GLY A 190 -3.25 -6.07 -7.78
C GLY A 190 -2.19 -7.17 -7.75
N THR A 191 -1.65 -7.48 -6.59
CA THR A 191 -0.56 -8.45 -6.46
C THR A 191 -0.53 -9.04 -5.07
N PRO A 192 0.01 -10.25 -4.86
CA PRO A 192 0.55 -10.68 -3.58
C PRO A 192 1.83 -9.90 -3.26
N GLY A 193 2.32 -9.94 -2.02
CA GLY A 193 3.62 -9.36 -1.68
C GLY A 193 3.73 -8.66 -0.33
N GLY A 194 2.72 -8.77 0.54
CA GLY A 194 2.76 -8.15 1.87
C GLY A 194 3.02 -6.64 1.78
N SER A 195 4.07 -6.15 2.43
CA SER A 195 4.44 -4.72 2.42
C SER A 195 4.85 -4.20 1.03
N TYR A 196 5.24 -5.06 0.09
CA TYR A 196 5.63 -4.66 -1.26
C TYR A 196 4.46 -4.39 -2.21
N ILE A 197 3.23 -4.82 -1.85
CA ILE A 197 2.05 -4.72 -2.72
C ILE A 197 1.86 -3.30 -3.26
N ILE A 198 1.93 -2.29 -2.40
CA ILE A 198 1.71 -0.88 -2.79
C ILE A 198 2.73 -0.45 -3.85
N GLY A 199 4.02 -0.75 -3.64
CA GLY A 199 5.09 -0.41 -4.58
C GLY A 199 4.99 -1.14 -5.91
N MET A 200 4.58 -2.42 -5.90
CA MET A 200 4.38 -3.19 -7.13
C MET A 200 3.19 -2.69 -7.93
N VAL A 201 2.07 -2.36 -7.28
CA VAL A 201 0.90 -1.76 -7.93
C VAL A 201 1.23 -0.37 -8.46
N LEU A 202 1.99 0.44 -7.73
CA LEU A 202 2.47 1.74 -8.20
C LEU A 202 3.30 1.59 -9.49
N GLN A 203 4.28 0.69 -9.52
CA GLN A 203 5.10 0.47 -10.72
C GLN A 203 4.26 -0.03 -11.90
N GLY A 204 3.33 -0.99 -11.67
CA GLY A 204 2.40 -1.45 -12.69
C GLY A 204 1.54 -0.31 -13.25
N THR A 205 1.05 0.58 -12.38
CA THR A 205 0.26 1.75 -12.77
C THR A 205 1.07 2.73 -13.59
N ILE A 206 2.29 3.08 -13.16
CA ILE A 206 3.20 3.97 -13.90
C ILE A 206 3.50 3.38 -15.28
N ASN A 207 3.89 2.10 -15.34
CA ASN A 207 4.19 1.45 -16.62
C ASN A 207 2.98 1.41 -17.57
N PHE A 208 1.77 1.23 -17.04
CA PHE A 208 0.57 1.31 -17.86
C PHE A 208 0.31 2.74 -18.34
N MET A 209 0.59 3.75 -17.56
CA MET A 209 0.34 5.15 -17.95
C MET A 209 1.37 5.65 -18.97
N ASP A 210 2.62 5.21 -18.88
CA ASP A 210 3.74 5.63 -19.75
C ASP A 210 3.75 4.95 -21.13
N GLY A 211 3.25 3.73 -21.25
CA GLY A 211 3.22 2.95 -22.50
C GLY A 211 1.86 2.84 -23.10
#